data_a32edea89b4df4b6b4003d9738843510
#
_entry.id   a32edea89b4df4b6b4003d9738843510
#
_cell.length_a   1.000
_cell.length_b   1.000
_cell.length_c   1.000
_cell.angle_alpha   90.00
_cell.angle_beta   90.00
_cell.angle_gamma   90.00
#
_symmetry.space_group_name_H-M   'P 1'
#
loop_
_entity.id
_entity.type
_entity.pdbx_description
1 polymer ?
#
loop_
_entity_poly.entity_id
_entity_poly.type
_entity_poly.pdbx_seq_one_letter_code
_entity_poly.pdbx_strand_id
1 'polypeptide(L)'
;TQETLNYILQIINTEINSVTDNPIIFVKEDKIISGGNFHGQPLAYAIDFLKISISELGSISERRVFNLMSGKRGLPPFLINDPGLNSGLMILQYTSASLVSANKQLAAPSSIDSITSSNGQEDHVSMGANGANQLRDIINNIYEIFAIELITAIQAKEFNNHKTSDLI
;
A
#
# COMPACT_ATOMS: atom_id res chain seq x y z
N THR A 1 9.03 -1.54 -6.19
CA THR A 1 8.29 -0.44 -5.51
C THR A 1 8.88 0.94 -5.83
N GLN A 2 10.22 1.15 -5.75
CA GLN A 2 10.83 2.46 -6.03
C GLN A 2 10.55 2.94 -7.47
N GLU A 3 10.67 2.07 -8.46
CA GLU A 3 10.37 2.40 -9.87
C GLU A 3 8.89 2.75 -10.05
N THR A 4 7.99 2.02 -9.36
CA THR A 4 6.56 2.33 -9.34
C THR A 4 6.30 3.72 -8.77
N LEU A 5 6.93 4.06 -7.64
CA LEU A 5 6.82 5.40 -7.05
C LEU A 5 7.31 6.49 -8.01
N ASN A 6 8.43 6.29 -8.68
CA ASN A 6 8.97 7.25 -9.66
C ASN A 6 8.00 7.45 -10.85
N TYR A 7 7.43 6.37 -11.34
CA TYR A 7 6.42 6.42 -12.42
C TYR A 7 5.16 7.19 -11.98
N ILE A 8 4.64 6.91 -10.79
CA ILE A 8 3.45 7.56 -10.25
C ILE A 8 3.68 9.04 -10.00
N LEU A 9 4.87 9.42 -9.48
CA LEU A 9 5.24 10.82 -9.28
C LEU A 9 5.23 11.62 -10.59
N GLN A 10 5.60 11.02 -11.72
CA GLN A 10 5.50 11.67 -13.04
C GLN A 10 4.03 11.97 -13.40
N ILE A 11 3.14 11.01 -13.17
CA ILE A 11 1.70 11.20 -13.44
C ILE A 11 1.14 12.30 -12.53
N ILE A 12 1.42 12.25 -11.23
CA ILE A 12 0.95 13.24 -10.28
C ILE A 12 1.47 14.64 -10.67
N ASN A 13 2.75 14.77 -10.99
CA ASN A 13 3.33 16.05 -11.41
C ASN A 13 2.70 16.59 -12.70
N THR A 14 2.29 15.73 -13.61
CA THR A 14 1.55 16.13 -14.81
C THR A 14 0.16 16.63 -14.43
N GLU A 15 -0.58 15.86 -13.66
CA GLU A 15 -1.98 16.16 -13.32
C GLU A 15 -2.12 17.45 -12.47
N ILE A 16 -1.26 17.67 -11.48
CA ILE A 16 -1.30 18.90 -10.64
C ILE A 16 -0.98 20.18 -11.45
N ASN A 17 -0.31 20.06 -12.60
CA ASN A 17 0.01 21.19 -13.47
C ASN A 17 -0.91 21.25 -14.70
N SER A 18 -1.91 20.38 -14.79
CA SER A 18 -2.83 20.32 -15.93
C SER A 18 -4.09 21.12 -15.66
N VAL A 19 -4.67 21.66 -16.73
CA VAL A 19 -6.01 22.21 -16.71
C VAL A 19 -6.97 21.08 -17.07
N THR A 20 -7.73 20.61 -16.08
CA THR A 20 -8.54 19.40 -16.20
C THR A 20 -10.04 19.62 -16.23
N ASP A 21 -10.50 20.84 -16.01
CA ASP A 21 -11.93 21.19 -15.91
C ASP A 21 -12.65 21.25 -17.27
N ASN A 22 -13.96 21.36 -17.24
CA ASN A 22 -14.84 21.52 -18.40
C ASN A 22 -15.79 22.73 -18.17
N PRO A 23 -15.81 23.74 -19.06
CA PRO A 23 -15.03 23.86 -20.30
C PRO A 23 -13.57 24.31 -20.08
N ILE A 24 -12.71 23.98 -21.05
CA ILE A 24 -11.34 24.50 -21.09
C ILE A 24 -11.32 25.82 -21.83
N ILE A 25 -10.73 26.87 -21.24
CA ILE A 25 -10.67 28.21 -21.78
C ILE A 25 -9.24 28.53 -22.24
N PHE A 26 -9.05 28.75 -23.52
CA PHE A 26 -7.80 29.15 -24.13
C PHE A 26 -7.83 30.65 -24.40
N VAL A 27 -7.38 31.45 -23.45
CA VAL A 27 -7.47 32.92 -23.52
C VAL A 27 -6.69 33.51 -24.70
N LYS A 28 -5.50 32.94 -24.99
CA LYS A 28 -4.63 33.43 -26.07
C LYS A 28 -5.21 33.16 -27.46
N GLU A 29 -5.90 32.03 -27.61
CA GLU A 29 -6.48 31.59 -28.88
C GLU A 29 -7.95 32.01 -29.05
N ASP A 30 -8.50 32.70 -28.02
CA ASP A 30 -9.91 33.10 -27.97
C ASP A 30 -10.87 31.91 -28.23
N LYS A 31 -10.60 30.82 -27.55
CA LYS A 31 -11.36 29.56 -27.73
C LYS A 31 -11.88 29.02 -26.41
N ILE A 32 -13.09 28.49 -26.46
CA ILE A 32 -13.69 27.70 -25.40
C ILE A 32 -14.00 26.33 -25.97
N ILE A 33 -13.44 25.27 -25.33
CA ILE A 33 -13.61 23.89 -25.78
C ILE A 33 -14.31 23.10 -24.67
N SER A 34 -15.45 22.51 -25.02
CA SER A 34 -16.12 21.56 -24.17
C SER A 34 -15.36 20.24 -24.22
N GLY A 35 -14.78 19.87 -23.09
CA GLY A 35 -13.97 18.66 -22.92
C GLY A 35 -12.97 18.86 -21.78
N GLY A 36 -12.60 17.81 -21.10
CA GLY A 36 -11.65 17.87 -20.00
C GLY A 36 -11.39 16.49 -19.41
N ASN A 37 -10.37 16.39 -18.59
CA ASN A 37 -10.00 15.16 -17.88
C ASN A 37 -10.32 15.30 -16.39
N PHE A 38 -11.50 15.81 -16.06
CA PHE A 38 -11.89 16.22 -14.70
C PHE A 38 -12.26 15.05 -13.78
N HIS A 39 -12.48 13.84 -14.31
CA HIS A 39 -12.74 12.66 -13.48
C HIS A 39 -11.46 12.03 -12.90
N GLY A 40 -10.28 12.43 -13.33
CA GLY A 40 -8.99 11.99 -12.77
C GLY A 40 -8.67 10.51 -13.00
N GLN A 41 -9.09 9.93 -14.14
CA GLN A 41 -8.79 8.53 -14.46
C GLN A 41 -7.29 8.20 -14.45
N PRO A 42 -6.37 9.06 -14.95
CA PRO A 42 -4.93 8.81 -14.82
C PRO A 42 -4.47 8.67 -13.38
N LEU A 43 -5.03 9.47 -12.47
CA LEU A 43 -4.75 9.37 -11.03
C LEU A 43 -5.32 8.06 -10.45
N ALA A 44 -6.51 7.64 -10.87
CA ALA A 44 -7.10 6.39 -10.42
C ALA A 44 -6.22 5.18 -10.80
N TYR A 45 -5.70 5.13 -12.03
CA TYR A 45 -4.75 4.09 -12.46
C TYR A 45 -3.45 4.14 -11.68
N ALA A 46 -2.91 5.33 -11.43
CA ALA A 46 -1.68 5.51 -10.67
C ALA A 46 -1.84 5.02 -9.21
N ILE A 47 -2.97 5.35 -8.58
CA ILE A 47 -3.30 4.91 -7.22
C ILE A 47 -3.45 3.38 -7.15
N ASP A 48 -4.15 2.78 -8.09
CA ASP A 48 -4.32 1.32 -8.11
C ASP A 48 -2.99 0.60 -8.31
N PHE A 49 -2.14 1.09 -9.19
CA PHE A 49 -0.80 0.54 -9.38
C PHE A 49 0.05 0.68 -8.10
N LEU A 50 -0.08 1.81 -7.38
CA LEU A 50 0.58 1.99 -6.10
C LEU A 50 0.07 1.02 -5.04
N LYS A 51 -1.24 0.84 -4.90
CA LYS A 51 -1.84 -0.13 -3.96
C LYS A 51 -1.26 -1.53 -4.15
N ILE A 52 -1.21 -1.99 -5.40
CA ILE A 52 -0.65 -3.30 -5.76
C ILE A 52 0.82 -3.38 -5.36
N SER A 53 1.62 -2.39 -5.74
CA SER A 53 3.06 -2.39 -5.54
C SER A 53 3.46 -2.33 -4.05
N ILE A 54 2.79 -1.51 -3.24
CA ILE A 54 3.14 -1.39 -1.82
C ILE A 54 2.61 -2.55 -0.97
N SER A 55 1.56 -3.24 -1.41
CA SER A 55 1.06 -4.43 -0.73
C SER A 55 2.12 -5.54 -0.66
N GLU A 56 3.04 -5.61 -1.64
CA GLU A 56 4.18 -6.53 -1.63
C GLU A 56 5.14 -6.25 -0.46
N LEU A 57 5.32 -4.98 -0.07
CA LEU A 57 6.17 -4.63 1.07
C LEU A 57 5.64 -5.25 2.38
N GLY A 58 4.34 -5.16 2.59
CA GLY A 58 3.69 -5.79 3.73
C GLY A 58 3.81 -7.32 3.67
N SER A 59 3.62 -7.90 2.49
CA SER A 59 3.71 -9.35 2.29
C SER A 59 5.12 -9.89 2.58
N ILE A 60 6.17 -9.22 2.10
CA ILE A 60 7.57 -9.60 2.36
C ILE A 60 7.90 -9.46 3.85
N SER A 61 7.48 -8.36 4.48
CA SER A 61 7.71 -8.12 5.90
C SER A 61 7.05 -9.21 6.78
N GLU A 62 5.81 -9.53 6.51
CA GLU A 62 5.10 -10.62 7.21
C GLU A 62 5.81 -11.97 7.03
N ARG A 63 6.30 -12.30 5.85
CA ARG A 63 7.08 -13.53 5.63
C ARG A 63 8.39 -13.56 6.44
N ARG A 64 9.00 -12.40 6.69
CA ARG A 64 10.16 -12.32 7.59
C ARG A 64 9.76 -12.56 9.05
N VAL A 65 8.66 -11.96 9.50
CA VAL A 65 8.09 -12.22 10.83
C VAL A 65 7.83 -13.71 11.02
N PHE A 66 7.15 -14.35 10.06
CA PHE A 66 6.91 -15.79 10.09
C PHE A 66 8.21 -16.61 10.20
N ASN A 67 9.22 -16.26 9.41
CA ASN A 67 10.49 -16.98 9.41
C ASN A 67 11.25 -16.83 10.74
N LEU A 68 11.23 -15.65 11.36
CA LEU A 68 11.86 -15.42 12.66
C LEU A 68 11.20 -16.24 13.78
N MET A 69 9.88 -16.44 13.70
CA MET A 69 9.09 -17.16 14.72
C MET A 69 8.99 -18.66 14.46
N SER A 70 9.57 -19.18 13.38
CA SER A 70 9.34 -20.58 12.93
C SER A 70 10.14 -21.66 13.67
N GLY A 71 10.95 -21.30 14.66
CA GLY A 71 11.83 -22.26 15.36
C GLY A 71 13.01 -22.75 14.50
N LYS A 72 13.41 -21.98 13.50
CA LYS A 72 14.53 -22.30 12.59
C LYS A 72 15.72 -21.36 12.83
N ARG A 73 16.87 -21.69 12.22
CA ARG A 73 18.10 -20.87 12.25
C ARG A 73 18.61 -20.59 13.67
N GLY A 74 18.42 -21.55 14.61
CA GLY A 74 18.88 -21.39 15.98
C GLY A 74 17.98 -20.50 16.86
N LEU A 75 16.85 -20.04 16.36
CA LEU A 75 15.85 -19.29 17.11
C LEU A 75 14.79 -20.23 17.69
N PRO A 76 14.31 -19.99 18.93
CA PRO A 76 13.20 -20.76 19.48
C PRO A 76 11.88 -20.41 18.77
N PRO A 77 10.92 -21.35 18.66
CA PRO A 77 9.57 -21.04 18.19
C PRO A 77 8.97 -19.87 18.97
N PHE A 78 8.29 -18.98 18.24
CA PHE A 78 7.62 -17.78 18.79
C PHE A 78 8.53 -16.86 19.62
N LEU A 79 9.85 -17.00 19.49
CA LEU A 79 10.89 -16.20 20.16
C LEU A 79 10.69 -16.12 21.67
N ILE A 80 10.44 -17.27 22.31
CA ILE A 80 10.22 -17.41 23.74
C ILE A 80 10.95 -18.66 24.28
N ASN A 81 11.40 -18.61 25.52
CA ASN A 81 11.82 -19.81 26.25
C ASN A 81 10.60 -20.68 26.53
N ASP A 82 10.79 -22.00 26.53
CA ASP A 82 9.75 -22.99 26.78
C ASP A 82 8.50 -22.83 25.85
N PRO A 83 8.70 -22.82 24.50
CA PRO A 83 7.60 -22.77 23.57
C PRO A 83 6.68 -24.00 23.75
N GLY A 84 5.37 -23.76 23.72
CA GLY A 84 4.37 -24.78 24.03
C GLY A 84 3.73 -24.58 25.40
N LEU A 85 4.51 -24.24 26.42
CA LEU A 85 3.98 -23.69 27.67
C LEU A 85 3.62 -22.20 27.49
N ASN A 86 4.46 -21.48 26.77
CA ASN A 86 4.28 -20.07 26.43
C ASN A 86 4.08 -19.89 24.92
N SER A 87 3.22 -18.95 24.54
CA SER A 87 2.95 -18.62 23.13
C SER A 87 3.85 -17.51 22.58
N GLY A 88 4.64 -16.83 23.42
CA GLY A 88 5.55 -15.76 23.01
C GLY A 88 4.88 -14.71 22.10
N LEU A 89 5.50 -14.42 20.98
CA LEU A 89 5.02 -13.42 20.03
C LEU A 89 4.04 -13.99 18.97
N MET A 90 3.50 -15.19 19.14
CA MET A 90 2.64 -15.87 18.17
C MET A 90 1.51 -14.97 17.65
N ILE A 91 0.85 -14.20 18.52
CA ILE A 91 -0.28 -13.35 18.14
C ILE A 91 0.15 -12.18 17.24
N LEU A 92 1.37 -11.68 17.37
CA LEU A 92 1.89 -10.65 16.45
C LEU A 92 1.98 -11.17 15.01
N GLN A 93 2.33 -12.44 14.83
CA GLN A 93 2.34 -13.04 13.48
C GLN A 93 0.91 -13.17 12.93
N TYR A 94 -0.08 -13.56 13.74
CA TYR A 94 -1.48 -13.56 13.29
C TYR A 94 -1.97 -12.17 12.92
N THR A 95 -1.60 -11.15 13.69
CA THR A 95 -1.95 -9.75 13.39
C THR A 95 -1.36 -9.33 12.05
N SER A 96 -0.06 -9.53 11.83
CA SER A 96 0.58 -9.17 10.56
C SER A 96 0.00 -9.94 9.37
N ALA A 97 -0.32 -11.22 9.52
CA ALA A 97 -0.98 -12.03 8.49
C ALA A 97 -2.38 -11.52 8.16
N SER A 98 -3.16 -11.11 9.16
CA SER A 98 -4.48 -10.51 8.98
C SER A 98 -4.40 -9.20 8.20
N LEU A 99 -3.46 -8.31 8.54
CA LEU A 99 -3.24 -7.04 7.85
C LEU A 99 -2.81 -7.25 6.40
N VAL A 100 -1.95 -8.23 6.13
CA VAL A 100 -1.57 -8.60 4.74
C VAL A 100 -2.79 -9.11 3.97
N SER A 101 -3.65 -9.91 4.59
CA SER A 101 -4.88 -10.38 3.96
C SER A 101 -5.82 -9.21 3.62
N ALA A 102 -5.99 -8.25 4.54
CA ALA A 102 -6.76 -7.04 4.30
C ALA A 102 -6.17 -6.21 3.15
N ASN A 103 -4.85 -6.02 3.12
CA ASN A 103 -4.18 -5.28 2.04
C ASN A 103 -4.41 -5.91 0.66
N LYS A 104 -4.45 -7.24 0.55
CA LYS A 104 -4.76 -7.92 -0.72
C LYS A 104 -6.16 -7.60 -1.23
N GLN A 105 -7.13 -7.47 -0.34
CA GLN A 105 -8.50 -7.09 -0.69
C GLN A 105 -8.59 -5.60 -1.07
N LEU A 106 -7.93 -4.73 -0.29
CA LEU A 106 -7.88 -3.29 -0.56
C LEU A 106 -7.11 -2.95 -1.84
N ALA A 107 -6.20 -3.82 -2.28
CA ALA A 107 -5.44 -3.65 -3.52
C ALA A 107 -6.26 -3.93 -4.79
N ALA A 108 -7.51 -4.39 -4.66
CA ALA A 108 -8.42 -4.53 -5.81
C ALA A 108 -8.57 -3.16 -6.52
N PRO A 109 -8.47 -3.13 -7.87
CA PRO A 109 -8.52 -1.87 -8.59
C PRO A 109 -9.87 -1.16 -8.46
N SER A 110 -9.84 0.11 -8.10
CA SER A 110 -11.03 0.99 -8.09
C SER A 110 -11.25 1.65 -9.46
N SER A 111 -10.21 1.76 -10.27
CA SER A 111 -10.27 2.39 -11.60
C SER A 111 -11.11 1.64 -12.62
N ILE A 112 -11.42 0.36 -12.36
CA ILE A 112 -12.28 -0.46 -13.22
C ILE A 112 -13.77 -0.36 -12.83
N ASP A 113 -14.09 0.30 -11.71
CA ASP A 113 -15.43 0.39 -11.16
C ASP A 113 -16.07 1.73 -11.55
N SER A 114 -16.56 1.82 -12.79
CA SER A 114 -17.26 3.00 -13.27
C SER A 114 -18.76 2.80 -13.16
N ILE A 115 -19.46 3.77 -12.56
CA ILE A 115 -20.92 3.74 -12.38
C ILE A 115 -21.50 5.02 -12.96
N THR A 116 -22.44 4.89 -13.89
CA THR A 116 -23.17 6.01 -14.46
C THR A 116 -23.94 6.78 -13.40
N SER A 117 -23.82 8.10 -13.38
CA SER A 117 -24.46 8.98 -12.41
C SER A 117 -25.10 10.20 -13.08
N SER A 118 -25.66 11.12 -12.27
CA SER A 118 -26.29 12.36 -12.75
C SER A 118 -27.33 12.15 -13.86
N ASN A 119 -28.19 11.13 -13.71
CA ASN A 119 -29.21 10.76 -14.69
C ASN A 119 -28.65 10.47 -16.10
N GLY A 120 -27.44 9.89 -16.16
CA GLY A 120 -26.76 9.54 -17.42
C GLY A 120 -25.88 10.64 -18.00
N GLN A 121 -25.77 11.78 -17.36
CA GLN A 121 -24.84 12.84 -17.80
C GLN A 121 -23.39 12.40 -17.59
N GLU A 122 -23.10 11.76 -16.44
CA GLU A 122 -21.81 11.17 -16.14
C GLU A 122 -21.86 9.68 -16.54
N ASP A 123 -21.45 9.38 -17.74
CA ASP A 123 -21.47 8.01 -18.28
C ASP A 123 -20.25 7.20 -17.85
N HIS A 124 -19.13 7.88 -17.55
CA HIS A 124 -17.91 7.30 -17.04
C HIS A 124 -17.34 8.13 -15.88
N VAL A 125 -17.13 7.50 -14.72
CA VAL A 125 -16.55 8.10 -13.51
C VAL A 125 -15.38 7.26 -13.01
N SER A 126 -14.29 7.86 -12.59
CA SER A 126 -13.05 7.15 -12.29
C SER A 126 -13.04 6.34 -10.98
N MET A 127 -13.89 6.60 -10.02
CA MET A 127 -13.82 6.03 -8.66
C MET A 127 -12.45 6.15 -7.96
N GLY A 128 -11.60 7.07 -8.42
CA GLY A 128 -10.25 7.28 -7.88
C GLY A 128 -10.25 7.69 -6.39
N ALA A 129 -11.28 8.36 -5.91
CA ALA A 129 -11.43 8.70 -4.51
C ALA A 129 -11.52 7.43 -3.61
N ASN A 130 -12.22 6.39 -4.06
CA ASN A 130 -12.28 5.10 -3.37
C ASN A 130 -10.89 4.47 -3.32
N GLY A 131 -10.16 4.48 -4.45
CA GLY A 131 -8.78 4.02 -4.52
C GLY A 131 -7.85 4.74 -3.55
N ALA A 132 -7.99 6.06 -3.43
CA ALA A 132 -7.19 6.87 -2.51
C ALA A 132 -7.45 6.53 -1.03
N ASN A 133 -8.70 6.29 -0.66
CA ASN A 133 -9.05 5.83 0.69
C ASN A 133 -8.46 4.44 0.99
N GLN A 134 -8.62 3.50 0.06
CA GLN A 134 -8.02 2.17 0.18
C GLN A 134 -6.49 2.23 0.28
N LEU A 135 -5.84 3.09 -0.49
CA LEU A 135 -4.39 3.31 -0.42
C LEU A 135 -3.94 3.78 0.96
N ARG A 136 -4.67 4.72 1.55
CA ARG A 136 -4.39 5.20 2.91
C ARG A 136 -4.46 4.07 3.94
N ASP A 137 -5.48 3.22 3.84
CA ASP A 137 -5.65 2.10 4.76
C ASP A 137 -4.53 1.06 4.57
N ILE A 138 -4.12 0.77 3.33
CA ILE A 138 -2.96 -0.09 3.04
C ILE A 138 -1.69 0.48 3.66
N ILE A 139 -1.44 1.79 3.54
CA ILE A 139 -0.26 2.43 4.12
C ILE A 139 -0.25 2.28 5.64
N ASN A 140 -1.38 2.52 6.30
CA ASN A 140 -1.50 2.34 7.75
C ASN A 140 -1.20 0.89 8.16
N ASN A 141 -1.78 -0.08 7.49
CA ASN A 141 -1.54 -1.49 7.73
C ASN A 141 -0.06 -1.86 7.54
N ILE A 142 0.62 -1.29 6.55
CA ILE A 142 2.04 -1.53 6.30
C ILE A 142 2.90 -0.99 7.44
N TYR A 143 2.60 0.18 7.99
CA TYR A 143 3.30 0.70 9.16
C TYR A 143 3.17 -0.24 10.36
N GLU A 144 1.99 -0.78 10.60
CA GLU A 144 1.77 -1.76 11.68
C GLU A 144 2.55 -3.06 11.43
N ILE A 145 2.55 -3.57 10.20
CA ILE A 145 3.31 -4.77 9.83
C ILE A 145 4.82 -4.54 10.03
N PHE A 146 5.35 -3.38 9.64
CA PHE A 146 6.76 -3.03 9.85
C PHE A 146 7.11 -2.89 11.33
N ALA A 147 6.22 -2.32 12.14
CA ALA A 147 6.41 -2.26 13.59
C ALA A 147 6.47 -3.67 14.20
N ILE A 148 5.62 -4.59 13.75
CA ILE A 148 5.64 -6.00 14.18
C ILE A 148 6.96 -6.67 13.74
N GLU A 149 7.41 -6.45 12.52
CA GLU A 149 8.70 -6.97 12.04
C GLU A 149 9.85 -6.45 12.91
N LEU A 150 9.88 -5.17 13.23
CA LEU A 150 10.91 -4.56 14.06
C LEU A 150 10.92 -5.17 15.47
N ILE A 151 9.77 -5.25 16.13
CA ILE A 151 9.63 -5.87 17.46
C ILE A 151 10.12 -7.33 17.42
N THR A 152 9.70 -8.07 16.41
CA THR A 152 10.09 -9.48 16.23
C THR A 152 11.59 -9.63 16.00
N ALA A 153 12.19 -8.74 15.22
CA ALA A 153 13.62 -8.75 14.95
C ALA A 153 14.45 -8.41 16.20
N ILE A 154 14.00 -7.43 17.00
CA ILE A 154 14.63 -7.08 18.28
C ILE A 154 14.56 -8.27 19.24
N GLN A 155 13.40 -8.91 19.38
CA GLN A 155 13.25 -10.09 20.23
C GLN A 155 14.13 -11.25 19.73
N ALA A 156 14.22 -11.48 18.43
CA ALA A 156 15.08 -12.51 17.85
C ALA A 156 16.56 -12.25 18.14
N LYS A 157 16.98 -10.99 18.24
CA LYS A 157 18.35 -10.59 18.57
C LYS A 157 18.76 -11.05 19.97
N GLU A 158 17.84 -11.10 20.95
CA GLU A 158 18.10 -11.58 22.31
C GLU A 158 18.50 -13.08 22.34
N PHE A 159 18.10 -13.85 21.34
CA PHE A 159 18.48 -15.27 21.19
C PHE A 159 19.71 -15.48 20.29
N ASN A 160 20.33 -14.41 19.81
CA ASN A 160 21.42 -14.50 18.85
C ASN A 160 22.55 -13.52 19.20
N ASN A 161 23.74 -14.05 19.48
CA ASN A 161 24.92 -13.27 19.87
C ASN A 161 25.72 -12.71 18.68
N HIS A 162 25.28 -12.89 17.44
CA HIS A 162 25.96 -12.31 16.29
C HIS A 162 25.88 -10.78 16.29
N LYS A 163 26.97 -10.13 15.91
CA LYS A 163 26.97 -8.68 15.72
C LYS A 163 26.01 -8.32 14.58
N THR A 164 25.28 -7.24 14.77
CA THR A 164 24.53 -6.57 13.69
C THR A 164 25.51 -5.82 12.78
N SER A 165 25.02 -5.38 11.59
CA SER A 165 25.80 -4.44 10.77
C SER A 165 25.97 -3.10 11.49
N ASP A 166 26.99 -2.33 11.09
CA ASP A 166 27.27 -1.01 11.67
C ASP A 166 26.15 0.03 11.40
N LEU A 167 25.17 -0.33 10.60
CA LEU A 167 24.00 0.49 10.26
C LEU A 167 22.78 0.22 11.17
N ILE A 168 22.85 -0.77 12.05
CA ILE A 168 21.85 -1.18 13.01
C ILE A 168 22.48 -1.19 14.41
#